data_0bfd34b19b3c8eb8675221b69f49055d
#
_entry.id   0bfd34b19b3c8eb8675221b69f49055d
#
_cell.length_a   1.000
_cell.length_b   1.000
_cell.length_c   1.000
_cell.angle_alpha   90.00
_cell.angle_beta   90.00
_cell.angle_gamma   90.00
#
_symmetry.space_group_name_H-M   'P 1'
#
loop_
_entity.id
_entity.type
_entity.pdbx_description
1 polymer ?
#
loop_
_entity_poly.entity_id
_entity_poly.type
_entity_poly.pdbx_seq_one_letter_code
_entity_poly.pdbx_strand_id
1 'polypeptide(L)'
;MKEFSASTNIAASPETIWNLLTDATSYPEWDPGMIRLEGTIASGEKVTAYTKLSPNQAFPVTVTHFVPNKTMTWTGGMPLGLFKGERTFTLEPQADGTTQFTTREQFSGLLLPIFGRTIPDLSESFQNFAAGLKKRAESS
;
A
#
# COMPACT_ATOMS: atom_id res chain seq x y z
N MET A 1 18.34 4.15 -4.94
CA MET A 1 16.97 4.00 -4.44
C MET A 1 16.10 3.34 -5.50
N LYS A 2 15.28 2.39 -5.11
CA LYS A 2 14.38 1.70 -6.01
C LYS A 2 12.94 2.08 -5.68
N GLU A 3 12.13 2.32 -6.70
CA GLU A 3 10.79 2.86 -6.52
C GLU A 3 9.77 2.21 -7.44
N PHE A 4 8.57 1.99 -6.92
CA PHE A 4 7.40 1.56 -7.67
C PHE A 4 6.21 2.45 -7.33
N SER A 5 5.36 2.71 -8.29
CA SER A 5 4.16 3.50 -8.04
C SER A 5 3.05 3.15 -9.01
N ALA A 6 1.82 3.47 -8.61
CA ALA A 6 0.65 3.38 -9.46
C ALA A 6 -0.35 4.44 -9.01
N SER A 7 -1.11 4.96 -9.93
CA SER A 7 -2.19 5.89 -9.61
C SER A 7 -3.39 5.65 -10.50
N THR A 8 -4.56 6.04 -10.00
CA THR A 8 -5.81 5.92 -10.75
C THR A 8 -6.81 6.94 -10.22
N ASN A 9 -7.74 7.33 -11.08
CA ASN A 9 -8.83 8.21 -10.68
C ASN A 9 -10.05 7.35 -10.34
N ILE A 10 -10.62 7.55 -9.15
CA ILE A 10 -11.71 6.73 -8.62
C ILE A 10 -12.96 7.58 -8.47
N ALA A 11 -14.08 7.10 -9.02
CA ALA A 11 -15.38 7.76 -8.90
C ALA A 11 -16.03 7.39 -7.55
N ALA A 12 -15.40 7.84 -6.47
CA ALA A 12 -15.86 7.65 -5.10
C ALA A 12 -15.27 8.72 -4.21
N SER A 13 -15.87 8.93 -3.05
CA SER A 13 -15.37 9.92 -2.09
C SER A 13 -14.08 9.43 -1.42
N PRO A 14 -13.24 10.34 -0.92
CA PRO A 14 -12.07 9.93 -0.13
C PRO A 14 -12.45 9.05 1.06
N GLU A 15 -13.58 9.31 1.71
CA GLU A 15 -14.03 8.50 2.84
C GLU A 15 -14.32 7.06 2.46
N THR A 16 -15.00 6.84 1.34
CA THR A 16 -15.30 5.49 0.84
C THR A 16 -14.01 4.72 0.56
N ILE A 17 -13.06 5.36 -0.10
CA ILE A 17 -11.77 4.74 -0.44
C ILE A 17 -10.96 4.48 0.84
N TRP A 18 -10.93 5.45 1.76
CA TRP A 18 -10.19 5.33 3.00
C TRP A 18 -10.71 4.19 3.87
N ASN A 19 -12.03 4.01 3.91
CA ASN A 19 -12.63 2.90 4.67
C ASN A 19 -12.16 1.54 4.14
N LEU A 20 -11.96 1.41 2.83
CA LEU A 20 -11.40 0.18 2.26
C LEU A 20 -9.92 0.05 2.58
N LEU A 21 -9.15 1.13 2.47
CA LEU A 21 -7.70 1.14 2.73
C LEU A 21 -7.36 0.86 4.19
N THR A 22 -8.28 1.13 5.12
CA THR A 22 -8.05 0.92 6.55
C THR A 22 -8.77 -0.31 7.11
N ASP A 23 -9.46 -1.05 6.27
CA ASP A 23 -10.09 -2.32 6.64
C ASP A 23 -9.21 -3.49 6.18
N ALA A 24 -8.35 -3.97 7.08
CA ALA A 24 -7.39 -5.02 6.76
C ALA A 24 -8.06 -6.29 6.23
N THR A 25 -9.22 -6.65 6.78
CA THR A 25 -9.92 -7.88 6.37
C THR A 25 -10.50 -7.81 4.97
N SER A 26 -10.70 -6.60 4.42
CA SER A 26 -11.25 -6.44 3.09
C SER A 26 -10.23 -6.65 1.97
N TYR A 27 -8.94 -6.52 2.27
CA TYR A 27 -7.90 -6.52 1.24
C TYR A 27 -7.94 -7.70 0.28
N PRO A 28 -8.09 -8.97 0.74
CA PRO A 28 -8.16 -10.09 -0.20
C PRO A 28 -9.34 -10.03 -1.16
N GLU A 29 -10.38 -9.26 -0.83
CA GLU A 29 -11.57 -9.14 -1.67
C GLU A 29 -11.35 -8.29 -2.91
N TRP A 30 -10.43 -7.32 -2.83
CA TRP A 30 -10.22 -6.38 -3.93
C TRP A 30 -8.76 -6.28 -4.41
N ASP A 31 -7.78 -6.67 -3.60
CA ASP A 31 -6.36 -6.71 -4.01
C ASP A 31 -5.99 -8.13 -4.42
N PRO A 32 -5.83 -8.40 -5.72
CA PRO A 32 -5.55 -9.77 -6.18
C PRO A 32 -4.18 -10.29 -5.73
N GLY A 33 -3.26 -9.42 -5.34
CA GLY A 33 -1.95 -9.82 -4.84
C GLY A 33 -1.90 -10.14 -3.36
N MET A 34 -2.96 -9.87 -2.60
CA MET A 34 -2.98 -10.04 -1.15
C MET A 34 -3.63 -11.36 -0.75
N ILE A 35 -2.89 -12.19 -0.01
CA ILE A 35 -3.47 -13.41 0.59
C ILE A 35 -4.26 -13.02 1.84
N ARG A 36 -3.62 -12.27 2.75
CA ARG A 36 -4.27 -11.72 3.95
C ARG A 36 -3.44 -10.57 4.52
N LEU A 37 -4.10 -9.73 5.27
CA LEU A 37 -3.48 -8.61 5.97
C LEU A 37 -3.96 -8.68 7.43
N GLU A 38 -3.04 -8.87 8.36
CA GLU A 38 -3.35 -9.06 9.79
C GLU A 38 -2.99 -7.82 10.58
N GLY A 39 -3.85 -7.47 11.53
CA GLY A 39 -3.66 -6.32 12.41
C GLY A 39 -4.69 -5.23 12.17
N THR A 40 -4.56 -4.14 12.92
CA THR A 40 -5.43 -2.97 12.80
C THR A 40 -4.66 -1.85 12.10
N ILE A 41 -5.23 -1.32 11.02
CA ILE A 41 -4.60 -0.22 10.28
C ILE A 41 -4.98 1.09 10.97
N ALA A 42 -4.10 1.56 11.83
CA ALA A 42 -4.28 2.80 12.59
C ALA A 42 -2.89 3.37 12.92
N SER A 43 -2.87 4.64 13.30
CA SER A 43 -1.63 5.35 13.59
C SER A 43 -0.76 4.62 14.62
N GLY A 44 0.49 4.34 14.27
CA GLY A 44 1.45 3.67 15.15
C GLY A 44 1.31 2.17 15.27
N GLU A 45 0.29 1.57 14.67
CA GLU A 45 0.04 0.13 14.77
C GLU A 45 0.85 -0.66 13.73
N LYS A 46 1.13 -1.91 14.04
CA LYS A 46 1.77 -2.85 13.13
C LYS A 46 0.73 -3.68 12.41
N VAL A 47 0.94 -3.86 11.10
CA VAL A 47 0.16 -4.82 10.32
C VAL A 47 1.13 -5.75 9.61
N THR A 48 0.68 -6.97 9.33
CA THR A 48 1.51 -7.99 8.68
C THR A 48 0.84 -8.43 7.39
N ALA A 49 1.55 -8.26 6.28
CA ALA A 49 1.05 -8.61 4.96
C ALA A 49 1.59 -9.97 4.52
N TYR A 50 0.71 -10.77 3.90
CA TYR A 50 1.05 -12.04 3.25
C TYR A 50 0.60 -11.94 1.80
N THR A 51 1.54 -12.04 0.86
CA THR A 51 1.27 -11.79 -0.56
C THR A 51 1.49 -13.04 -1.40
N LYS A 52 0.86 -13.05 -2.58
CA LYS A 52 1.01 -14.17 -3.51
C LYS A 52 2.41 -14.25 -4.13
N LEU A 53 3.10 -13.11 -4.22
CA LEU A 53 4.48 -13.09 -4.73
C LEU A 53 5.46 -13.78 -3.78
N SER A 54 5.18 -13.77 -2.48
CA SER A 54 6.02 -14.41 -1.46
C SER A 54 5.15 -15.05 -0.40
N PRO A 55 4.41 -16.13 -0.74
CA PRO A 55 3.35 -16.66 0.13
C PRO A 55 3.84 -17.23 1.47
N ASN A 56 5.12 -17.58 1.56
CA ASN A 56 5.69 -18.15 2.78
C ASN A 56 6.41 -17.11 3.65
N GLN A 57 6.31 -15.82 3.29
CA GLN A 57 7.01 -14.76 4.01
C GLN A 57 6.02 -13.74 4.55
N ALA A 58 6.17 -13.43 5.85
CA ALA A 58 5.41 -12.36 6.48
C ALA A 58 6.14 -11.03 6.29
N PHE A 59 5.40 -9.98 5.96
CA PHE A 59 5.95 -8.64 5.81
C PHE A 59 5.31 -7.71 6.85
N PRO A 60 5.95 -7.55 8.03
CA PRO A 60 5.44 -6.62 9.03
C PRO A 60 5.77 -5.18 8.64
N VAL A 61 4.80 -4.29 8.81
CA VAL A 61 4.99 -2.86 8.56
C VAL A 61 4.34 -2.07 9.70
N THR A 62 4.84 -0.86 9.92
CA THR A 62 4.28 0.07 10.90
C THR A 62 3.55 1.19 10.16
N VAL A 63 2.34 1.51 10.58
CA VAL A 63 1.54 2.59 9.99
C VAL A 63 1.97 3.91 10.62
N THR A 64 2.43 4.84 9.78
CA THR A 64 2.88 6.17 10.19
C THR A 64 2.25 7.24 9.30
N HIS A 65 2.47 8.51 9.64
CA HIS A 65 1.96 9.65 8.86
C HIS A 65 0.48 9.50 8.51
N PHE A 66 -0.28 9.06 9.51
CA PHE A 66 -1.69 8.71 9.34
C PHE A 66 -2.58 9.94 9.43
N VAL A 67 -3.13 10.36 8.29
CA VAL A 67 -4.07 11.47 8.21
C VAL A 67 -5.35 10.94 7.55
N PRO A 68 -6.43 10.74 8.31
CA PRO A 68 -7.65 10.14 7.76
C PRO A 68 -8.15 10.81 6.49
N ASN A 69 -8.54 10.00 5.52
CA ASN A 69 -9.07 10.41 4.22
C ASN A 69 -8.03 11.11 3.32
N LYS A 70 -6.75 11.12 3.72
CA LYS A 70 -5.70 11.81 2.95
C LYS A 70 -4.50 10.93 2.65
N THR A 71 -3.82 10.43 3.70
CA THR A 71 -2.57 9.71 3.50
C THR A 71 -2.20 8.82 4.68
N MET A 72 -1.43 7.80 4.40
CA MET A 72 -0.71 7.02 5.41
C MET A 72 0.53 6.41 4.77
N THR A 73 1.50 6.05 5.60
CA THR A 73 2.73 5.39 5.17
C THR A 73 2.88 4.06 5.91
N TRP A 74 3.23 3.03 5.18
CA TRP A 74 3.58 1.72 5.74
C TRP A 74 5.08 1.54 5.62
N THR A 75 5.76 1.46 6.76
CA THR A 75 7.22 1.36 6.82
C THR A 75 7.64 0.00 7.34
N GLY A 76 8.52 -0.66 6.61
CA GLY A 76 9.07 -1.96 7.00
C GLY A 76 10.51 -2.10 6.58
N GLY A 77 11.14 -3.21 6.97
CA GLY A 77 12.52 -3.53 6.62
C GLY A 77 13.39 -3.80 7.84
N MET A 78 14.69 -3.60 7.67
CA MET A 78 15.71 -3.82 8.70
C MET A 78 15.99 -2.54 9.47
N PRO A 79 16.36 -2.63 10.76
CA PRO A 79 16.69 -1.45 11.57
C PRO A 79 17.99 -0.79 11.16
N LEU A 80 18.27 0.36 11.77
CA LEU A 80 19.54 1.08 11.68
C LEU A 80 19.89 1.56 10.26
N GLY A 81 18.89 1.80 9.42
CA GLY A 81 19.12 2.27 8.06
C GLY A 81 19.73 1.25 7.12
N LEU A 82 19.75 -0.03 7.50
CA LEU A 82 20.31 -1.09 6.67
C LEU A 82 19.47 -1.36 5.43
N PHE A 83 18.15 -1.44 5.60
CA PHE A 83 17.21 -1.63 4.51
C PHE A 83 15.85 -1.13 4.95
N LYS A 84 15.16 -0.39 4.08
CA LYS A 84 13.88 0.21 4.41
C LYS A 84 12.97 0.25 3.20
N GLY A 85 11.71 -0.15 3.40
CA GLY A 85 10.65 0.03 2.43
C GLY A 85 9.61 0.97 3.02
N GLU A 86 9.24 2.02 2.27
CA GLU A 86 8.21 2.96 2.68
C GLU A 86 7.16 3.05 1.59
N ARG A 87 5.95 2.59 1.90
CA ARG A 87 4.83 2.66 0.98
C ARG A 87 3.85 3.71 1.43
N THR A 88 3.60 4.71 0.59
CA THR A 88 2.69 5.80 0.87
C THR A 88 1.43 5.67 0.03
N PHE A 89 0.28 5.88 0.67
CA PHE A 89 -1.04 5.92 0.02
C PHE A 89 -1.56 7.34 0.13
N THR A 90 -2.00 7.92 -0.98
CA THR A 90 -2.45 9.32 -1.01
C THR A 90 -3.79 9.42 -1.73
N LEU A 91 -4.70 10.20 -1.16
CA LEU A 91 -6.01 10.51 -1.74
C LEU A 91 -6.12 12.00 -1.94
N GLU A 92 -6.44 12.42 -3.18
CA GLU A 92 -6.64 13.82 -3.51
C GLU A 92 -8.01 14.01 -4.14
N PRO A 93 -8.95 14.69 -3.43
CA PRO A 93 -10.26 14.98 -4.03
C PRO A 93 -10.11 15.91 -5.22
N GLN A 94 -10.86 15.63 -6.29
CA GLN A 94 -10.85 16.40 -7.51
C GLN A 94 -12.11 17.26 -7.62
N ALA A 95 -12.04 18.30 -8.45
CA ALA A 95 -13.15 19.23 -8.64
C ALA A 95 -14.41 18.57 -9.22
N ASP A 96 -14.26 17.46 -9.94
CA ASP A 96 -15.38 16.73 -10.56
C ASP A 96 -16.03 15.71 -9.64
N GLY A 97 -15.64 15.66 -8.37
CA GLY A 97 -16.20 14.72 -7.38
C GLY A 97 -15.50 13.36 -7.34
N THR A 98 -14.50 13.14 -8.18
CA THR A 98 -13.68 11.93 -8.12
C THR A 98 -12.52 12.13 -7.14
N THR A 99 -11.79 11.05 -6.87
CA THR A 99 -10.60 11.10 -6.01
C THR A 99 -9.42 10.47 -6.76
N GLN A 100 -8.30 11.19 -6.80
CA GLN A 100 -7.06 10.65 -7.35
C GLN A 100 -6.38 9.83 -6.26
N PHE A 101 -6.18 8.54 -6.53
CA PHE A 101 -5.47 7.63 -5.65
C PHE A 101 -4.05 7.41 -6.17
N THR A 102 -3.07 7.47 -5.29
CA THR A 102 -1.68 7.15 -5.61
C THR A 102 -1.11 6.24 -4.53
N THR A 103 -0.42 5.18 -4.93
CA THR A 103 0.42 4.39 -4.04
C THR A 103 1.83 4.38 -4.59
N ARG A 104 2.81 4.56 -3.70
CA ARG A 104 4.21 4.69 -4.07
C ARG A 104 5.06 4.03 -3.00
N GLU A 105 6.00 3.18 -3.41
CA GLU A 105 6.92 2.54 -2.48
C GLU A 105 8.35 2.84 -2.88
N GLN A 106 9.15 3.25 -1.88
CA GLN A 106 10.56 3.55 -2.04
C GLN A 106 11.37 2.59 -1.18
N PHE A 107 12.36 1.95 -1.80
CA PHE A 107 13.30 1.10 -1.10
C PHE A 107 14.64 1.82 -0.98
N SER A 108 15.20 1.84 0.22
CA SER A 108 16.45 2.55 0.50
C SER A 108 17.26 1.81 1.57
N GLY A 109 18.47 2.28 1.86
CA GLY A 109 19.32 1.76 2.91
C GLY A 109 20.66 1.27 2.40
N LEU A 110 21.60 1.03 3.34
CA LEU A 110 22.97 0.65 3.02
C LEU A 110 23.04 -0.69 2.28
N LEU A 111 22.12 -1.61 2.55
CA LEU A 111 22.11 -2.94 1.93
C LEU A 111 21.29 -3.01 0.64
N LEU A 112 20.74 -1.88 0.16
CA LEU A 112 19.96 -1.86 -1.06
C LEU A 112 20.70 -2.43 -2.28
N PRO A 113 22.00 -2.13 -2.50
CA PRO A 113 22.71 -2.71 -3.64
C PRO A 113 22.73 -4.23 -3.62
N ILE A 114 22.65 -4.84 -2.43
CA ILE A 114 22.64 -6.30 -2.26
C ILE A 114 21.22 -6.84 -2.41
N PHE A 115 20.27 -6.31 -1.61
CA PHE A 115 18.89 -6.83 -1.57
C PHE A 115 18.02 -6.33 -2.73
N GLY A 116 18.38 -5.20 -3.35
CA GLY A 116 17.61 -4.66 -4.46
C GLY A 116 17.50 -5.63 -5.63
N ARG A 117 18.46 -6.53 -5.78
CA ARG A 117 18.45 -7.55 -6.82
C ARG A 117 17.42 -8.65 -6.58
N THR A 118 17.01 -8.83 -5.32
CA THR A 118 16.03 -9.86 -4.95
C THR A 118 14.61 -9.31 -4.91
N ILE A 119 14.43 -7.98 -5.03
CA ILE A 119 13.11 -7.39 -5.09
C ILE A 119 12.52 -7.63 -6.49
N PRO A 120 11.38 -8.34 -6.59
CA PRO A 120 10.75 -8.56 -7.90
C PRO A 120 10.22 -7.24 -8.48
N ASP A 121 9.90 -7.24 -9.75
CA ASP A 121 9.24 -6.10 -10.36
C ASP A 121 7.81 -6.03 -9.84
N LEU A 122 7.51 -5.00 -9.03
CA LEU A 122 6.21 -4.81 -8.38
C LEU A 122 5.24 -3.94 -9.20
N SER A 123 5.63 -3.52 -10.39
CA SER A 123 4.81 -2.60 -11.20
C SER A 123 3.41 -3.15 -11.49
N GLU A 124 3.33 -4.40 -11.92
CA GLU A 124 2.05 -5.03 -12.20
C GLU A 124 1.21 -5.20 -10.93
N SER A 125 1.85 -5.61 -9.83
CA SER A 125 1.18 -5.77 -8.54
C SER A 125 0.57 -4.44 -8.06
N PHE A 126 1.28 -3.34 -8.23
CA PHE A 126 0.80 -2.01 -7.84
C PHE A 126 -0.35 -1.55 -8.73
N GLN A 127 -0.28 -1.83 -10.03
CA GLN A 127 -1.36 -1.51 -10.95
C GLN A 127 -2.62 -2.32 -10.63
N ASN A 128 -2.46 -3.59 -10.31
CA ASN A 128 -3.56 -4.46 -9.91
C ASN A 128 -4.19 -4.02 -8.59
N PHE A 129 -3.37 -3.54 -7.65
CA PHE A 129 -3.85 -2.97 -6.40
C PHE A 129 -4.75 -1.76 -6.68
N ALA A 130 -4.26 -0.83 -7.47
CA ALA A 130 -5.01 0.39 -7.80
C ALA A 130 -6.30 0.06 -8.55
N ALA A 131 -6.26 -0.85 -9.51
CA ALA A 131 -7.43 -1.25 -10.29
C ALA A 131 -8.47 -1.97 -9.42
N GLY A 132 -8.02 -2.84 -8.52
CA GLY A 132 -8.92 -3.55 -7.60
C GLY A 132 -9.60 -2.60 -6.62
N LEU A 133 -8.84 -1.66 -6.06
CA LEU A 133 -9.38 -0.64 -5.17
C LEU A 133 -10.44 0.22 -5.89
N LYS A 134 -10.12 0.66 -7.11
CA LYS A 134 -11.04 1.44 -7.93
C LYS A 134 -12.35 0.69 -8.16
N LYS A 135 -12.26 -0.55 -8.61
CA LYS A 135 -13.43 -1.37 -8.89
C LYS A 135 -14.29 -1.55 -7.65
N ARG A 136 -13.69 -1.84 -6.52
CA ARG A 136 -14.40 -2.05 -5.25
C ARG A 136 -15.05 -0.76 -4.76
N ALA A 137 -14.34 0.34 -4.78
CA ALA A 137 -14.86 1.62 -4.31
C ALA A 137 -16.03 2.11 -5.18
N GLU A 138 -15.94 1.91 -6.49
CA GLU A 138 -16.98 2.36 -7.43
C GLU A 138 -18.22 1.48 -7.39
N SER A 139 -18.14 0.28 -6.85
CA SER A 139 -19.28 -0.62 -6.70
C SER A 139 -19.99 -0.48 -5.35
N SER A 140 -19.52 0.40 -4.52
CA SER A 140 -20.10 0.63 -3.18
C SER A 140 -21.34 1.52 -3.23
#